data_58b97f394f482d21f823493c432a3d1b
#
_entry.id   58b97f394f482d21f823493c432a3d1b
#
_cell.length_a   1.000
_cell.length_b   1.000
_cell.length_c   1.000
_cell.angle_alpha   90.00
_cell.angle_beta   90.00
_cell.angle_gamma   90.00
#
_symmetry.space_group_name_H-M   'P 1'
#
loop_
_entity.id
_entity.type
_entity.pdbx_description
1 polymer ?
#
loop_
_entity_poly.entity_id
_entity_poly.type
_entity_poly.pdbx_seq_one_letter_code
_entity_poly.pdbx_strand_id
1 'polypeptide(L)'
;DLKFTRSSPFAADIVNQGMSKLEGIKLVGKEYGFDINQVMAFGDSDNDVEMLAGVGMSIAMGNGTSRVKEVAKPTTSSNSQDGIHKALEHFGILASEKVFVSSDHHFNKVKEFHGIMDECTQEEPILWTTEGARHRAGFKVEELVEFLWAASPSEEVFEQSVQSLHEAVDKAAEKVKKKSKAEMSLVGQVDALIDMLYFTYGSFVLMGVDPEYLFEIVNRANMGKLFPDGKAHFDPITHKILKPDDWEENYAPEPAIKKELERQIQAYQRNCTKNVE
;
A
#
# COMPACT_ATOMS: atom_id res chain seq x y z
N ASP A 1 -33.80 27.25 17.03
CA ASP A 1 -34.66 26.97 15.89
C ASP A 1 -34.06 25.80 15.10
N LEU A 2 -34.94 24.88 14.65
CA LEU A 2 -34.55 23.66 13.92
C LEU A 2 -35.03 23.79 12.46
N LYS A 3 -34.19 23.27 11.54
CA LYS A 3 -34.49 23.14 10.12
C LYS A 3 -34.63 21.66 9.79
N PHE A 4 -35.62 21.31 8.99
CA PHE A 4 -35.86 19.97 8.47
C PHE A 4 -35.40 19.92 7.02
N THR A 5 -34.54 18.96 6.68
CA THR A 5 -34.10 18.70 5.30
C THR A 5 -34.41 17.25 4.92
N ARG A 6 -34.91 17.02 3.73
CA ARG A 6 -35.26 15.68 3.25
C ARG A 6 -34.04 15.02 2.63
N SER A 7 -33.53 13.95 3.26
CA SER A 7 -32.37 13.19 2.80
C SER A 7 -32.74 11.99 1.90
N SER A 8 -33.99 11.50 2.02
CA SER A 8 -34.51 10.44 1.15
C SER A 8 -36.03 10.46 1.14
N PRO A 9 -36.72 9.66 0.31
CA PRO A 9 -38.18 9.52 0.35
C PRO A 9 -38.71 9.09 1.73
N PHE A 10 -37.90 8.48 2.55
CA PHE A 10 -38.26 7.84 3.84
C PHE A 10 -37.53 8.46 5.06
N ALA A 11 -36.67 9.48 4.85
CA ALA A 11 -35.91 10.08 5.92
C ALA A 11 -35.81 11.61 5.77
N ALA A 12 -35.80 12.30 6.91
CA ALA A 12 -35.54 13.73 7.00
C ALA A 12 -34.51 13.98 8.10
N ASP A 13 -33.55 14.84 7.82
CA ASP A 13 -32.53 15.26 8.77
C ASP A 13 -33.05 16.51 9.52
N ILE A 14 -32.77 16.55 10.83
CA ILE A 14 -33.06 17.68 11.68
C ILE A 14 -31.74 18.34 12.03
N VAL A 15 -31.55 19.58 11.61
CA VAL A 15 -30.32 20.34 11.84
C VAL A 15 -30.65 21.69 12.49
N ASN A 16 -29.65 22.29 13.15
CA ASN A 16 -29.80 23.65 13.65
C ASN A 16 -30.03 24.64 12.47
N GLN A 17 -30.84 25.64 12.71
CA GLN A 17 -31.04 26.72 11.73
C GLN A 17 -29.71 27.38 11.41
N GLY A 18 -29.41 27.58 10.13
CA GLY A 18 -28.09 28.07 9.66
C GLY A 18 -27.03 26.99 9.40
N MET A 19 -27.30 25.73 9.76
CA MET A 19 -26.40 24.62 9.40
C MET A 19 -26.85 23.98 8.09
N SER A 20 -25.89 23.79 7.19
CA SER A 20 -26.10 23.07 5.93
C SER A 20 -24.80 22.38 5.52
N LYS A 21 -24.86 21.51 4.51
CA LYS A 21 -23.64 20.90 3.92
C LYS A 21 -22.69 21.97 3.41
N LEU A 22 -23.20 23.05 2.83
CA LEU A 22 -22.40 24.17 2.35
C LEU A 22 -21.67 24.90 3.48
N GLU A 23 -22.38 25.19 4.58
CA GLU A 23 -21.76 25.83 5.75
C GLU A 23 -20.68 24.93 6.38
N GLY A 24 -20.90 23.62 6.42
CA GLY A 24 -19.89 22.65 6.84
C GLY A 24 -18.62 22.72 5.99
N ILE A 25 -18.78 22.77 4.67
CA ILE A 25 -17.62 22.91 3.74
C ILE A 25 -16.88 24.24 3.97
N LYS A 26 -17.61 25.35 4.15
CA LYS A 26 -16.98 26.66 4.44
C LYS A 26 -16.18 26.66 5.76
N LEU A 27 -16.68 25.97 6.79
CA LEU A 27 -15.97 25.82 8.06
C LEU A 27 -14.66 25.02 7.88
N VAL A 28 -14.74 23.90 7.16
CA VAL A 28 -13.57 23.09 6.83
C VAL A 28 -12.59 23.88 5.96
N GLY A 29 -13.07 24.62 4.95
CA GLY A 29 -12.24 25.50 4.13
C GLY A 29 -11.46 26.55 4.93
N LYS A 30 -12.12 27.13 5.93
CA LYS A 30 -11.49 28.09 6.84
C LYS A 30 -10.40 27.44 7.70
N GLU A 31 -10.64 26.22 8.18
CA GLU A 31 -9.68 25.49 9.01
C GLU A 31 -8.46 25.03 8.21
N TYR A 32 -8.67 24.52 6.99
CA TYR A 32 -7.60 23.97 6.13
C TYR A 32 -7.07 24.96 5.09
N GLY A 33 -7.58 26.17 5.02
CA GLY A 33 -7.03 27.25 4.18
C GLY A 33 -7.35 27.13 2.69
N PHE A 34 -8.48 26.53 2.30
CA PHE A 34 -8.94 26.52 0.91
C PHE A 34 -10.20 27.34 0.67
N ASP A 35 -10.34 27.87 -0.55
CA ASP A 35 -11.50 28.63 -0.97
C ASP A 35 -12.64 27.69 -1.47
N ILE A 36 -13.89 28.10 -1.25
CA ILE A 36 -15.08 27.35 -1.69
C ILE A 36 -15.09 27.11 -3.21
N ASN A 37 -14.48 27.99 -3.99
CA ASN A 37 -14.34 27.84 -5.43
C ASN A 37 -13.34 26.75 -5.84
N GLN A 38 -12.52 26.25 -4.92
CA GLN A 38 -11.60 25.12 -5.13
C GLN A 38 -12.23 23.77 -4.78
N VAL A 39 -13.49 23.76 -4.37
CA VAL A 39 -14.21 22.57 -3.94
C VAL A 39 -15.00 21.97 -5.10
N MET A 40 -14.82 20.67 -5.33
CA MET A 40 -15.68 19.82 -6.14
C MET A 40 -16.66 19.08 -5.24
N ALA A 41 -17.95 19.09 -5.59
CA ALA A 41 -18.97 18.38 -4.84
C ALA A 41 -19.90 17.58 -5.75
N PHE A 42 -20.34 16.43 -5.26
CA PHE A 42 -21.29 15.53 -5.90
C PHE A 42 -22.59 15.49 -5.10
N GLY A 43 -23.72 15.41 -5.78
CA GLY A 43 -25.01 15.30 -5.12
C GLY A 43 -26.06 14.61 -5.96
N ASP A 44 -27.04 14.00 -5.28
CA ASP A 44 -28.15 13.29 -5.93
C ASP A 44 -29.53 13.61 -5.34
N SER A 45 -29.58 14.27 -4.19
CA SER A 45 -30.84 14.55 -3.45
C SER A 45 -31.08 16.03 -3.23
N ASP A 46 -32.31 16.40 -2.90
CA ASP A 46 -32.69 17.79 -2.72
C ASP A 46 -31.96 18.52 -1.58
N ASN A 47 -31.46 17.78 -0.60
CA ASN A 47 -30.59 18.31 0.46
C ASN A 47 -29.18 18.69 0.01
N ASP A 48 -28.78 18.33 -1.23
CA ASP A 48 -27.49 18.68 -1.84
C ASP A 48 -27.58 19.99 -2.65
N VAL A 49 -28.77 20.45 -2.99
CA VAL A 49 -28.99 21.61 -3.88
C VAL A 49 -28.24 22.86 -3.42
N GLU A 50 -28.31 23.17 -2.12
CA GLU A 50 -27.63 24.34 -1.54
C GLU A 50 -26.11 24.22 -1.64
N MET A 51 -25.57 23.05 -1.34
CA MET A 51 -24.15 22.74 -1.45
C MET A 51 -23.66 22.86 -2.90
N LEU A 52 -24.37 22.23 -3.81
CA LEU A 52 -24.00 22.23 -5.23
C LEU A 52 -24.09 23.62 -5.87
N ALA A 53 -25.01 24.48 -5.40
CA ALA A 53 -25.09 25.86 -5.85
C ALA A 53 -23.97 26.75 -5.32
N GLY A 54 -23.29 26.36 -4.22
CA GLY A 54 -22.34 27.19 -3.50
C GLY A 54 -20.89 26.83 -3.69
N VAL A 55 -20.55 25.70 -4.33
CA VAL A 55 -19.17 25.24 -4.58
C VAL A 55 -18.66 25.62 -5.97
N GLY A 56 -17.35 25.65 -6.15
CA GLY A 56 -16.71 26.00 -7.43
C GLY A 56 -16.97 25.00 -8.55
N MET A 57 -17.06 23.70 -8.24
CA MET A 57 -17.39 22.66 -9.21
C MET A 57 -18.45 21.73 -8.65
N SER A 58 -19.65 21.81 -9.20
CA SER A 58 -20.80 21.00 -8.80
C SER A 58 -21.15 19.96 -9.86
N ILE A 59 -21.33 18.69 -9.44
CA ILE A 59 -21.63 17.57 -10.33
C ILE A 59 -22.89 16.85 -9.85
N ALA A 60 -23.89 16.77 -10.73
CA ALA A 60 -25.08 15.98 -10.47
C ALA A 60 -24.83 14.51 -10.75
N MET A 61 -25.26 13.63 -9.84
CA MET A 61 -25.28 12.19 -10.08
C MET A 61 -26.37 11.82 -11.08
N GLY A 62 -26.17 10.80 -11.91
CA GLY A 62 -27.13 10.36 -12.91
C GLY A 62 -28.47 9.90 -12.33
N ASN A 63 -28.47 9.36 -11.12
CA ASN A 63 -29.66 9.03 -10.33
C ASN A 63 -30.25 10.24 -9.55
N GLY A 64 -29.67 11.44 -9.70
CA GLY A 64 -30.08 12.63 -8.96
C GLY A 64 -31.44 13.15 -9.37
N THR A 65 -32.08 13.90 -8.44
CA THR A 65 -33.37 14.58 -8.69
C THR A 65 -33.26 15.62 -9.79
N SER A 66 -34.41 16.02 -10.38
CA SER A 66 -34.43 17.07 -11.40
C SER A 66 -33.84 18.39 -10.88
N ARG A 67 -34.10 18.74 -9.62
CA ARG A 67 -33.58 19.95 -8.97
C ARG A 67 -32.04 19.95 -8.86
N VAL A 68 -31.46 18.81 -8.53
CA VAL A 68 -29.99 18.66 -8.49
C VAL A 68 -29.41 18.84 -9.89
N LYS A 69 -30.00 18.22 -10.92
CA LYS A 69 -29.55 18.32 -12.31
C LYS A 69 -29.75 19.71 -12.94
N GLU A 70 -30.69 20.53 -12.41
CA GLU A 70 -30.86 21.93 -12.83
C GLU A 70 -29.75 22.83 -12.27
N VAL A 71 -29.31 22.56 -11.03
CA VAL A 71 -28.35 23.41 -10.30
C VAL A 71 -26.91 23.01 -10.62
N ALA A 72 -26.59 21.70 -10.69
CA ALA A 72 -25.28 21.19 -10.91
C ALA A 72 -25.07 20.72 -12.35
N LYS A 73 -24.03 21.20 -13.00
CA LYS A 73 -23.63 20.80 -14.35
C LYS A 73 -22.08 20.62 -14.37
N PRO A 74 -21.59 19.53 -14.93
CA PRO A 74 -22.28 18.49 -15.70
C PRO A 74 -23.00 17.46 -14.82
N THR A 75 -23.78 16.58 -15.48
CA THR A 75 -24.33 15.36 -14.88
C THR A 75 -23.44 14.17 -15.24
N THR A 76 -23.02 13.41 -14.24
CA THR A 76 -22.26 12.16 -14.42
C THR A 76 -23.20 10.94 -14.46
N SER A 77 -22.64 9.72 -14.50
CA SER A 77 -23.39 8.46 -14.40
C SER A 77 -24.01 8.29 -13.01
N SER A 78 -24.90 7.30 -12.86
CA SER A 78 -25.51 6.99 -11.56
C SER A 78 -24.49 6.42 -10.55
N ASN A 79 -24.87 6.38 -9.29
CA ASN A 79 -24.10 5.76 -8.21
C ASN A 79 -23.84 4.25 -8.45
N SER A 80 -24.74 3.54 -9.13
CA SER A 80 -24.60 2.14 -9.54
C SER A 80 -23.76 1.93 -10.80
N GLN A 81 -23.28 3.00 -11.42
CA GLN A 81 -22.51 3.01 -12.66
C GLN A 81 -21.19 3.77 -12.52
N ASP A 82 -20.63 3.81 -11.33
CA ASP A 82 -19.37 4.47 -10.99
C ASP A 82 -19.31 5.97 -11.36
N GLY A 83 -20.43 6.68 -11.17
CA GLY A 83 -20.57 8.07 -11.60
C GLY A 83 -19.51 9.02 -11.02
N ILE A 84 -19.13 8.86 -9.73
CA ILE A 84 -18.09 9.69 -9.10
C ILE A 84 -16.73 9.41 -9.77
N HIS A 85 -16.37 8.15 -9.96
CA HIS A 85 -15.11 7.76 -10.59
C HIS A 85 -15.01 8.34 -12.01
N LYS A 86 -16.03 8.15 -12.84
CA LYS A 86 -16.09 8.68 -14.22
C LYS A 86 -15.97 10.18 -14.29
N ALA A 87 -16.56 10.90 -13.34
CA ALA A 87 -16.43 12.35 -13.31
C ALA A 87 -15.01 12.77 -12.92
N LEU A 88 -14.39 12.11 -11.92
CA LEU A 88 -13.02 12.41 -11.52
C LEU A 88 -12.02 12.13 -12.64
N GLU A 89 -12.23 11.08 -13.45
CA GLU A 89 -11.46 10.81 -14.67
C GLU A 89 -11.69 11.90 -15.72
N HIS A 90 -12.96 12.27 -15.98
CA HIS A 90 -13.30 13.28 -16.97
C HIS A 90 -12.65 14.63 -16.67
N PHE A 91 -12.53 15.01 -15.40
CA PHE A 91 -11.86 16.24 -14.98
C PHE A 91 -10.35 16.07 -14.75
N GLY A 92 -9.78 14.91 -15.07
CA GLY A 92 -8.33 14.67 -14.95
C GLY A 92 -7.81 14.63 -13.50
N ILE A 93 -8.70 14.47 -12.53
CA ILE A 93 -8.35 14.32 -11.10
C ILE A 93 -7.89 12.87 -10.84
N LEU A 94 -8.56 11.91 -11.48
CA LEU A 94 -8.08 10.54 -11.60
C LEU A 94 -7.52 10.35 -13.02
N ALA A 95 -6.38 9.67 -13.10
CA ALA A 95 -5.89 9.24 -14.41
C ALA A 95 -6.90 8.24 -14.99
N SER A 96 -7.30 8.43 -16.27
CA SER A 96 -8.07 7.42 -16.99
C SER A 96 -7.32 6.10 -17.02
N GLU A 97 -8.00 4.99 -16.75
CA GLU A 97 -7.52 3.62 -16.66
C GLU A 97 -6.33 3.27 -17.57
N LYS A 98 -5.10 3.61 -17.22
CA LYS A 98 -3.93 3.04 -17.89
C LYS A 98 -2.74 2.75 -16.98
N VAL A 99 -2.79 3.05 -15.70
CA VAL A 99 -1.81 2.51 -14.76
C VAL A 99 -2.52 2.25 -13.45
N PHE A 100 -2.68 1.00 -13.08
CA PHE A 100 -3.02 0.62 -11.70
C PHE A 100 -1.87 1.11 -10.82
N VAL A 101 -2.01 2.31 -10.27
CA VAL A 101 -1.06 2.82 -9.27
C VAL A 101 -1.49 2.21 -7.95
N SER A 102 -0.73 1.25 -7.49
CA SER A 102 -0.93 0.66 -6.18
C SER A 102 -0.84 1.75 -5.10
N SER A 103 -1.77 1.75 -4.15
CA SER A 103 -1.65 2.56 -2.93
C SER A 103 -0.65 1.94 -1.94
N ASP A 104 -0.15 0.73 -2.20
CA ASP A 104 0.87 0.08 -1.40
C ASP A 104 2.23 0.77 -1.60
N HIS A 105 2.61 1.52 -0.57
CA HIS A 105 3.83 2.30 -0.58
C HIS A 105 5.10 1.42 -0.73
N HIS A 106 5.14 0.29 -0.04
CA HIS A 106 6.27 -0.65 -0.12
C HIS A 106 6.38 -1.29 -1.51
N PHE A 107 5.25 -1.70 -2.08
CA PHE A 107 5.21 -2.22 -3.45
C PHE A 107 5.75 -1.20 -4.47
N ASN A 108 5.33 0.06 -4.36
CA ASN A 108 5.76 1.11 -5.28
C ASN A 108 7.28 1.37 -5.19
N LYS A 109 7.87 1.30 -3.98
CA LYS A 109 9.31 1.41 -3.79
C LYS A 109 10.08 0.23 -4.40
N VAL A 110 9.58 -0.98 -4.24
CA VAL A 110 10.18 -2.16 -4.88
C VAL A 110 10.02 -2.09 -6.40
N LYS A 111 8.90 -1.58 -6.91
CA LYS A 111 8.70 -1.34 -8.34
C LYS A 111 9.72 -0.33 -8.90
N GLU A 112 9.94 0.78 -8.18
CA GLU A 112 10.98 1.77 -8.52
C GLU A 112 12.38 1.13 -8.56
N PHE A 113 12.73 0.35 -7.53
CA PHE A 113 13.99 -0.39 -7.49
C PHE A 113 14.18 -1.29 -8.72
N HIS A 114 13.20 -2.12 -9.05
CA HIS A 114 13.28 -3.01 -10.22
C HIS A 114 13.31 -2.23 -11.55
N GLY A 115 12.63 -1.09 -11.63
CA GLY A 115 12.68 -0.22 -12.82
C GLY A 115 14.07 0.35 -13.07
N ILE A 116 14.84 0.63 -12.01
CA ILE A 116 16.19 1.20 -12.12
C ILE A 116 17.25 0.10 -12.23
N MET A 117 17.15 -0.94 -11.40
CA MET A 117 18.20 -1.95 -11.27
C MET A 117 18.12 -3.03 -12.37
N ASP A 118 16.91 -3.50 -12.68
CA ASP A 118 16.69 -4.60 -13.63
C ASP A 118 16.24 -4.10 -15.02
N GLU A 119 15.98 -2.80 -15.16
CA GLU A 119 15.39 -2.17 -16.35
C GLU A 119 14.10 -2.88 -16.82
N CYS A 120 13.41 -3.57 -15.90
CA CYS A 120 12.27 -4.43 -16.21
C CYS A 120 11.16 -4.30 -15.17
N THR A 121 10.03 -3.76 -15.59
CA THR A 121 8.77 -3.86 -14.86
C THR A 121 7.67 -4.33 -15.79
N GLN A 122 6.76 -5.16 -15.29
CA GLN A 122 5.60 -5.61 -16.07
C GLN A 122 4.44 -4.63 -15.88
N GLU A 123 3.77 -4.28 -16.97
CA GLU A 123 2.58 -3.42 -16.94
C GLU A 123 1.30 -4.22 -16.67
N GLU A 124 1.29 -5.50 -17.02
CA GLU A 124 0.17 -6.43 -16.79
C GLU A 124 0.61 -7.67 -16.02
N PRO A 125 -0.29 -8.32 -15.27
CA PRO A 125 0.02 -9.56 -14.56
C PRO A 125 0.38 -10.68 -15.54
N ILE A 126 1.56 -11.28 -15.38
CA ILE A 126 2.05 -12.39 -16.19
C ILE A 126 2.31 -13.63 -15.34
N LEU A 127 2.11 -14.78 -15.96
CA LEU A 127 2.51 -16.06 -15.40
C LEU A 127 4.03 -16.20 -15.45
N TRP A 128 4.66 -16.42 -14.31
CA TRP A 128 6.09 -16.64 -14.24
C TRP A 128 6.49 -18.03 -14.71
N THR A 129 7.67 -18.11 -15.36
CA THR A 129 8.30 -19.37 -15.71
C THR A 129 8.78 -20.11 -14.46
N THR A 130 8.96 -21.43 -14.61
CA THR A 130 9.54 -22.26 -13.52
C THR A 130 10.94 -21.78 -13.14
N GLU A 131 11.74 -21.35 -14.10
CA GLU A 131 13.09 -20.83 -13.86
C GLU A 131 13.06 -19.52 -13.07
N GLY A 132 12.25 -18.55 -13.48
CA GLY A 132 12.09 -17.30 -12.76
C GLY A 132 11.57 -17.49 -11.34
N ALA A 133 10.57 -18.38 -11.16
CA ALA A 133 10.05 -18.71 -9.84
C ALA A 133 11.12 -19.36 -8.94
N ARG A 134 11.94 -20.28 -9.49
CA ARG A 134 13.05 -20.91 -8.77
C ARG A 134 14.10 -19.90 -8.34
N HIS A 135 14.50 -19.00 -9.23
CA HIS A 135 15.49 -17.97 -8.94
C HIS A 135 15.03 -17.06 -7.81
N ARG A 136 13.77 -16.57 -7.86
CA ARG A 136 13.21 -15.72 -6.80
C ARG A 136 12.95 -16.47 -5.48
N ALA A 137 12.69 -17.76 -5.54
CA ALA A 137 12.60 -18.60 -4.33
C ALA A 137 13.95 -18.71 -3.64
N GLY A 138 15.05 -18.81 -4.40
CA GLY A 138 16.43 -18.85 -3.86
C GLY A 138 16.74 -17.65 -2.96
N PHE A 139 16.44 -16.43 -3.39
CA PHE A 139 16.63 -15.23 -2.57
C PHE A 139 15.83 -15.28 -1.26
N LYS A 140 14.58 -15.75 -1.30
CA LYS A 140 13.77 -15.86 -0.08
C LYS A 140 14.31 -16.89 0.90
N VAL A 141 14.90 -17.97 0.39
CA VAL A 141 15.55 -18.99 1.23
C VAL A 141 16.82 -18.43 1.88
N GLU A 142 17.59 -17.61 1.16
CA GLU A 142 18.77 -16.94 1.72
C GLU A 142 18.38 -16.07 2.93
N GLU A 143 17.38 -15.18 2.77
CA GLU A 143 16.87 -14.33 3.87
C GLU A 143 16.31 -15.17 5.04
N LEU A 144 15.66 -16.30 4.73
CA LEU A 144 15.16 -17.19 5.77
C LEU A 144 16.30 -17.84 6.57
N VAL A 145 17.40 -18.19 5.93
CA VAL A 145 18.59 -18.75 6.60
C VAL A 145 19.28 -17.68 7.45
N GLU A 146 19.38 -16.44 6.95
CA GLU A 146 19.91 -15.30 7.72
C GLU A 146 19.02 -14.99 8.95
N PHE A 147 17.71 -15.08 8.82
CA PHE A 147 16.80 -14.94 9.95
C PHE A 147 17.05 -16.03 11.02
N LEU A 148 17.25 -17.28 10.63
CA LEU A 148 17.57 -18.37 11.56
C LEU A 148 18.93 -18.18 12.20
N TRP A 149 19.93 -17.69 11.46
CA TRP A 149 21.24 -17.35 12.02
C TRP A 149 21.12 -16.28 13.11
N ALA A 150 20.41 -15.19 12.83
CA ALA A 150 20.17 -14.11 13.78
C ALA A 150 19.39 -14.54 15.03
N ALA A 151 18.58 -15.58 14.93
CA ALA A 151 17.81 -16.14 16.04
C ALA A 151 18.55 -17.20 16.86
N SER A 152 19.74 -17.65 16.40
CA SER A 152 20.48 -18.77 17.00
C SER A 152 21.58 -18.29 17.94
N PRO A 153 21.61 -18.75 19.19
CA PRO A 153 22.62 -18.34 20.17
C PRO A 153 24.01 -19.01 19.95
N SER A 154 24.09 -20.04 19.11
CA SER A 154 25.33 -20.74 18.75
C SER A 154 25.22 -21.36 17.37
N GLU A 155 26.37 -21.69 16.77
CA GLU A 155 26.48 -22.39 15.49
C GLU A 155 25.74 -23.74 15.50
N GLU A 156 25.87 -24.50 16.59
CA GLU A 156 25.20 -25.79 16.75
C GLU A 156 23.66 -25.64 16.68
N VAL A 157 23.10 -24.63 17.35
CA VAL A 157 21.63 -24.35 17.30
C VAL A 157 21.22 -23.88 15.91
N PHE A 158 22.08 -23.13 15.23
CA PHE A 158 21.84 -22.73 13.86
C PHE A 158 21.81 -23.95 12.93
N GLU A 159 22.76 -24.85 13.00
CA GLU A 159 22.79 -26.09 12.20
C GLU A 159 21.52 -26.93 12.41
N GLN A 160 21.05 -27.08 13.65
CA GLN A 160 19.82 -27.76 13.99
C GLN A 160 18.60 -27.04 13.37
N SER A 161 18.61 -25.71 13.37
CA SER A 161 17.53 -24.90 12.76
C SER A 161 17.50 -25.05 11.24
N VAL A 162 18.67 -25.08 10.58
CA VAL A 162 18.78 -25.34 9.14
C VAL A 162 18.30 -26.76 8.80
N GLN A 163 18.67 -27.77 9.61
CA GLN A 163 18.18 -29.13 9.43
C GLN A 163 16.63 -29.20 9.55
N SER A 164 16.06 -28.49 10.52
CA SER A 164 14.60 -28.42 10.69
C SER A 164 13.93 -27.72 9.51
N LEU A 165 14.58 -26.72 8.90
CA LEU A 165 14.10 -26.08 7.68
C LEU A 165 14.07 -27.06 6.50
N HIS A 166 15.12 -27.87 6.31
CA HIS A 166 15.14 -28.89 5.27
C HIS A 166 13.97 -29.86 5.43
N GLU A 167 13.74 -30.35 6.66
CA GLU A 167 12.59 -31.24 6.93
C GLU A 167 11.23 -30.56 6.66
N ALA A 168 11.11 -29.27 6.96
CA ALA A 168 9.91 -28.51 6.68
C ALA A 168 9.66 -28.38 5.17
N VAL A 169 10.70 -28.16 4.37
CA VAL A 169 10.64 -28.13 2.90
C VAL A 169 10.17 -29.47 2.36
N ASP A 170 10.75 -30.59 2.83
CA ASP A 170 10.38 -31.94 2.39
C ASP A 170 8.92 -32.26 2.73
N LYS A 171 8.48 -31.96 3.95
CA LYS A 171 7.09 -32.13 4.39
C LYS A 171 6.12 -31.27 3.56
N ALA A 172 6.49 -30.04 3.25
CA ALA A 172 5.70 -29.16 2.41
C ALA A 172 5.59 -29.70 0.98
N ALA A 173 6.70 -30.17 0.40
CA ALA A 173 6.73 -30.77 -0.93
C ALA A 173 5.83 -32.01 -1.00
N GLU A 174 5.91 -32.90 -0.02
CA GLU A 174 5.03 -34.09 0.05
C GLU A 174 3.54 -33.72 0.22
N LYS A 175 3.25 -32.68 0.99
CA LYS A 175 1.88 -32.18 1.13
C LYS A 175 1.32 -31.65 -0.20
N VAL A 176 2.12 -30.90 -0.95
CA VAL A 176 1.70 -30.31 -2.23
C VAL A 176 1.56 -31.39 -3.31
N LYS A 177 2.45 -32.39 -3.37
CA LYS A 177 2.36 -33.53 -4.30
C LYS A 177 1.08 -34.36 -4.15
N LYS A 178 0.46 -34.36 -2.98
CA LYS A 178 -0.83 -35.03 -2.75
C LYS A 178 -2.02 -34.30 -3.38
N LYS A 179 -1.86 -33.03 -3.74
CA LYS A 179 -2.86 -32.31 -4.54
C LYS A 179 -2.71 -32.74 -6.00
N SER A 180 -3.83 -32.86 -6.72
CA SER A 180 -3.76 -33.09 -8.17
C SER A 180 -2.90 -32.00 -8.80
N LYS A 181 -1.95 -32.37 -9.67
CA LYS A 181 -1.13 -31.40 -10.38
C LYS A 181 -2.03 -30.58 -11.28
N ALA A 182 -2.26 -29.35 -10.90
CA ALA A 182 -2.88 -28.36 -11.77
C ALA A 182 -1.88 -27.88 -12.85
N GLU A 183 -2.39 -27.36 -13.93
CA GLU A 183 -1.58 -26.56 -14.87
C GLU A 183 -0.91 -25.39 -14.14
N MET A 184 0.11 -24.81 -14.75
CA MET A 184 0.73 -23.59 -14.21
C MET A 184 -0.34 -22.50 -14.06
N SER A 185 -0.42 -21.87 -12.90
CA SER A 185 -1.51 -20.94 -12.56
C SER A 185 -0.96 -19.65 -11.98
N LEU A 186 -1.27 -18.53 -12.64
CA LEU A 186 -0.98 -17.19 -12.11
C LEU A 186 -1.63 -16.99 -10.73
N VAL A 187 -2.88 -17.42 -10.57
CA VAL A 187 -3.59 -17.32 -9.29
C VAL A 187 -2.84 -18.07 -8.20
N GLY A 188 -2.40 -19.30 -8.46
CA GLY A 188 -1.64 -20.09 -7.47
C GLY A 188 -0.27 -19.50 -7.14
N GLN A 189 0.39 -18.86 -8.11
CA GLN A 189 1.65 -18.16 -7.87
C GLN A 189 1.45 -16.92 -7.00
N VAL A 190 0.43 -16.12 -7.28
CA VAL A 190 0.10 -14.90 -6.53
C VAL A 190 -0.36 -15.25 -5.12
N ASP A 191 -1.25 -16.24 -4.96
CA ASP A 191 -1.72 -16.73 -3.65
C ASP A 191 -0.54 -17.09 -2.74
N ALA A 192 0.40 -17.89 -3.23
CA ALA A 192 1.58 -18.28 -2.47
C ALA A 192 2.47 -17.09 -2.10
N LEU A 193 2.62 -16.08 -2.98
CA LEU A 193 3.40 -14.88 -2.69
C LEU A 193 2.73 -14.00 -1.61
N ILE A 194 1.41 -13.87 -1.67
CA ILE A 194 0.64 -13.14 -0.65
C ILE A 194 0.71 -13.85 0.70
N ASP A 195 0.60 -15.19 0.74
CA ASP A 195 0.76 -15.95 1.97
C ASP A 195 2.15 -15.73 2.61
N MET A 196 3.22 -15.75 1.80
CA MET A 196 4.56 -15.46 2.30
C MET A 196 4.66 -14.04 2.91
N LEU A 197 4.07 -13.05 2.25
CA LEU A 197 4.02 -11.69 2.77
C LEU A 197 3.22 -11.62 4.08
N TYR A 198 2.07 -12.29 4.14
CA TYR A 198 1.22 -12.35 5.33
C TYR A 198 1.96 -12.95 6.53
N PHE A 199 2.68 -14.07 6.34
CA PHE A 199 3.48 -14.68 7.41
C PHE A 199 4.65 -13.81 7.84
N THR A 200 5.26 -13.06 6.91
CA THR A 200 6.32 -12.11 7.24
C THR A 200 5.79 -10.99 8.12
N TYR A 201 4.66 -10.38 7.76
CA TYR A 201 3.99 -9.39 8.62
C TYR A 201 3.57 -9.99 9.96
N GLY A 202 3.07 -11.22 9.96
CA GLY A 202 2.74 -11.95 11.18
C GLY A 202 3.94 -12.08 12.14
N SER A 203 5.12 -12.31 11.61
CA SER A 203 6.36 -12.36 12.40
C SER A 203 6.67 -11.00 13.05
N PHE A 204 6.54 -9.88 12.33
CA PHE A 204 6.69 -8.54 12.91
C PHE A 204 5.68 -8.28 14.01
N VAL A 205 4.42 -8.65 13.81
CA VAL A 205 3.36 -8.52 14.84
C VAL A 205 3.73 -9.30 16.10
N LEU A 206 4.20 -10.55 15.98
CA LEU A 206 4.60 -11.38 17.11
C LEU A 206 5.86 -10.86 17.81
N MET A 207 6.72 -10.15 17.11
CA MET A 207 7.89 -9.47 17.68
C MET A 207 7.53 -8.11 18.31
N GLY A 208 6.33 -7.58 18.07
CA GLY A 208 5.92 -6.23 18.49
C GLY A 208 6.64 -5.10 17.74
N VAL A 209 7.08 -5.37 16.50
CA VAL A 209 7.84 -4.44 15.66
C VAL A 209 6.94 -3.86 14.58
N ASP A 210 6.97 -2.54 14.42
CA ASP A 210 6.38 -1.85 13.28
C ASP A 210 7.40 -1.81 12.11
N PRO A 211 7.13 -2.48 10.98
CA PRO A 211 8.08 -2.58 9.89
C PRO A 211 8.08 -1.37 8.94
N GLU A 212 7.15 -0.42 9.04
CA GLU A 212 6.95 0.63 8.03
C GLU A 212 8.24 1.42 7.77
N TYR A 213 8.80 2.03 8.82
CA TYR A 213 10.02 2.82 8.67
C TYR A 213 11.29 1.95 8.49
N LEU A 214 11.28 0.72 9.02
CA LEU A 214 12.36 -0.24 8.80
C LEU A 214 12.47 -0.64 7.32
N PHE A 215 11.34 -0.77 6.63
CA PHE A 215 11.33 -1.01 5.19
C PHE A 215 12.00 0.14 4.41
N GLU A 216 11.76 1.40 4.80
CA GLU A 216 12.40 2.55 4.19
C GLU A 216 13.93 2.50 4.34
N ILE A 217 14.42 2.10 5.52
CA ILE A 217 15.86 1.95 5.78
C ILE A 217 16.47 0.91 4.83
N VAL A 218 15.84 -0.26 4.71
CA VAL A 218 16.31 -1.33 3.83
C VAL A 218 16.19 -0.94 2.35
N ASN A 219 15.10 -0.26 1.96
CA ASN A 219 14.95 0.24 0.59
C ASN A 219 16.06 1.24 0.24
N ARG A 220 16.39 2.16 1.13
CA ARG A 220 17.52 3.08 0.94
C ARG A 220 18.84 2.33 0.75
N ALA A 221 19.09 1.30 1.54
CA ALA A 221 20.28 0.46 1.41
C ALA A 221 20.35 -0.24 0.04
N ASN A 222 19.21 -0.75 -0.43
CA ASN A 222 19.11 -1.36 -1.75
C ASN A 222 19.31 -0.35 -2.88
N MET A 223 18.70 0.83 -2.81
CA MET A 223 18.91 1.91 -3.77
C MET A 223 20.36 2.40 -3.81
N GLY A 224 21.07 2.35 -2.67
CA GLY A 224 22.49 2.67 -2.58
C GLY A 224 23.43 1.71 -3.32
N LYS A 225 22.92 0.59 -3.87
CA LYS A 225 23.69 -0.30 -4.75
C LYS A 225 23.88 0.25 -6.16
N LEU A 226 23.28 1.39 -6.48
CA LEU A 226 23.50 2.09 -7.74
C LEU A 226 24.91 2.68 -7.76
N PHE A 227 25.68 2.38 -8.79
CA PHE A 227 27.04 2.88 -8.94
C PHE A 227 27.06 4.35 -9.37
N PRO A 228 28.20 5.07 -9.19
CA PRO A 228 28.31 6.49 -9.58
C PRO A 228 28.07 6.78 -11.07
N ASP A 229 28.15 5.78 -11.92
CA ASP A 229 27.80 5.86 -13.36
C ASP A 229 26.28 5.82 -13.63
N GLY A 230 25.47 5.74 -12.57
CA GLY A 230 24.02 5.67 -12.65
C GLY A 230 23.47 4.30 -13.04
N LYS A 231 24.27 3.22 -12.95
CA LYS A 231 23.88 1.86 -13.35
C LYS A 231 24.07 0.86 -12.22
N ALA A 232 23.26 -0.20 -12.27
CA ALA A 232 23.49 -1.39 -11.48
C ALA A 232 24.60 -2.25 -12.14
N HIS A 233 25.53 -2.75 -11.32
CA HIS A 233 26.55 -3.70 -11.76
C HIS A 233 26.22 -5.06 -11.16
N PHE A 234 26.44 -6.12 -11.94
CA PHE A 234 26.08 -7.49 -11.57
C PHE A 234 27.31 -8.39 -11.54
N ASP A 235 27.32 -9.29 -10.57
CA ASP A 235 28.29 -10.38 -10.56
C ASP A 235 28.07 -11.28 -11.79
N PRO A 236 29.12 -11.58 -12.58
CA PRO A 236 28.97 -12.29 -13.84
C PRO A 236 28.57 -13.76 -13.69
N ILE A 237 28.71 -14.33 -12.48
CA ILE A 237 28.42 -15.75 -12.20
C ILE A 237 27.08 -15.89 -11.47
N THR A 238 26.89 -15.11 -10.41
CA THR A 238 25.70 -15.21 -9.55
C THR A 238 24.56 -14.30 -9.96
N HIS A 239 24.83 -13.34 -10.85
CA HIS A 239 23.90 -12.28 -11.25
C HIS A 239 23.34 -11.45 -10.08
N LYS A 240 24.01 -11.46 -8.92
CA LYS A 240 23.69 -10.58 -7.80
C LYS A 240 24.15 -9.16 -8.11
N ILE A 241 23.35 -8.17 -7.67
CA ILE A 241 23.73 -6.75 -7.76
C ILE A 241 24.94 -6.53 -6.83
N LEU A 242 25.99 -5.96 -7.39
CA LEU A 242 27.20 -5.60 -6.64
C LEU A 242 26.96 -4.33 -5.82
N LYS A 243 27.78 -4.16 -4.78
CA LYS A 243 27.78 -2.97 -3.92
C LYS A 243 28.96 -2.08 -4.32
N PRO A 244 28.78 -0.73 -4.46
CA PRO A 244 29.91 0.21 -4.56
C PRO A 244 30.83 0.10 -3.34
N ASP A 245 32.10 0.50 -3.50
CA ASP A 245 33.13 0.37 -2.44
C ASP A 245 32.78 1.11 -1.15
N ASP A 246 32.07 2.23 -1.26
CA ASP A 246 31.61 3.06 -0.15
C ASP A 246 30.24 2.67 0.43
N TRP A 247 29.64 1.58 -0.08
CA TRP A 247 28.29 1.20 0.29
C TRP A 247 28.16 0.86 1.78
N GLU A 248 29.09 0.12 2.34
CA GLU A 248 29.05 -0.27 3.76
C GLU A 248 29.08 0.95 4.69
N GLU A 249 29.84 1.97 4.35
CA GLU A 249 29.93 3.21 5.15
C GLU A 249 28.66 4.06 5.04
N ASN A 250 28.07 4.16 3.85
CA ASN A 250 27.00 5.13 3.56
C ASN A 250 25.60 4.52 3.62
N TYR A 251 25.44 3.21 3.39
CA TYR A 251 24.14 2.59 3.14
C TYR A 251 23.87 1.33 3.96
N ALA A 252 24.84 0.77 4.72
CA ALA A 252 24.56 -0.39 5.59
C ALA A 252 23.37 -0.11 6.51
N PRO A 253 22.31 -0.94 6.47
CA PRO A 253 21.05 -0.63 7.15
C PRO A 253 21.08 -0.88 8.66
N GLU A 254 21.99 -1.74 9.15
CA GLU A 254 21.99 -2.26 10.53
C GLU A 254 22.06 -1.16 11.60
N PRO A 255 22.91 -0.12 11.48
CA PRO A 255 22.93 0.96 12.46
C PRO A 255 21.62 1.74 12.54
N ALA A 256 20.96 1.97 11.40
CA ALA A 256 19.69 2.67 11.32
C ALA A 256 18.53 1.81 11.84
N ILE A 257 18.53 0.52 11.53
CA ILE A 257 17.57 -0.47 12.07
C ILE A 257 17.66 -0.50 13.60
N LYS A 258 18.88 -0.61 14.15
CA LYS A 258 19.09 -0.59 15.60
C LYS A 258 18.50 0.65 16.25
N LYS A 259 18.80 1.82 15.71
CA LYS A 259 18.29 3.11 16.21
C LYS A 259 16.76 3.17 16.18
N GLU A 260 16.14 2.68 15.12
CA GLU A 260 14.69 2.66 15.00
C GLU A 260 14.04 1.70 16.01
N LEU A 261 14.59 0.51 16.20
CA LEU A 261 14.12 -0.44 17.20
C LEU A 261 14.22 0.14 18.62
N GLU A 262 15.32 0.80 18.95
CA GLU A 262 15.48 1.51 20.22
C GLU A 262 14.39 2.59 20.42
N ARG A 263 14.06 3.33 19.36
CA ARG A 263 12.97 4.32 19.37
C ARG A 263 11.61 3.68 19.64
N GLN A 264 11.29 2.55 18.99
CA GLN A 264 10.03 1.84 19.20
C GLN A 264 9.92 1.30 20.62
N ILE A 265 10.98 0.69 21.16
CA ILE A 265 11.03 0.18 22.54
C ILE A 265 10.79 1.33 23.55
N GLN A 266 11.47 2.47 23.39
CA GLN A 266 11.30 3.62 24.26
C GLN A 266 9.90 4.23 24.16
N ALA A 267 9.29 4.25 22.98
CA ALA A 267 7.93 4.73 22.78
C ALA A 267 6.91 3.85 23.52
N TYR A 268 7.08 2.54 23.44
CA TYR A 268 6.24 1.58 24.17
C TYR A 268 6.37 1.75 25.70
N GLN A 269 7.60 1.85 26.22
CA GLN A 269 7.85 2.03 27.66
C GLN A 269 7.21 3.32 28.20
N ARG A 270 7.29 4.43 27.46
CA ARG A 270 6.64 5.71 27.82
C ARG A 270 5.11 5.62 27.86
N ASN A 271 4.52 4.84 26.96
CA ASN A 271 3.06 4.67 26.95
C ASN A 271 2.58 3.76 28.10
N CYS A 272 3.35 2.76 28.49
CA CYS A 272 3.05 1.91 29.64
C CYS A 272 3.07 2.69 30.95
N THR A 273 4.04 3.61 31.14
CA THR A 273 4.11 4.44 32.35
C THR A 273 2.98 5.44 32.48
N LYS A 274 2.46 5.99 31.38
CA LYS A 274 1.31 6.93 31.39
C LYS A 274 -0.04 6.27 31.68
N ASN A 275 -0.18 4.97 31.50
CA ASN A 275 -1.42 4.22 31.75
C ASN A 275 -1.49 3.66 33.18
N VAL A 276 -0.50 3.90 34.03
CA VAL A 276 -0.41 3.44 35.42
C VAL A 276 -0.63 4.61 36.43
N GLU A 277 -0.66 5.85 35.94
CA GLU A 277 -1.08 7.04 36.67
C GLU A 277 -2.57 7.35 36.42
#